data_0a26c0789ba5fb5a1edeaccb318fa052
#
_entry.id   0a26c0789ba5fb5a1edeaccb318fa052
#
_cell.length_a   1.000
_cell.length_b   1.000
_cell.length_c   1.000
_cell.angle_alpha   90.00
_cell.angle_beta   90.00
_cell.angle_gamma   90.00
#
_symmetry.space_group_name_H-M   'P 1'
#
loop_
_entity.id
_entity.type
_entity.pdbx_description
1 polymer ?
#
loop_
_entity_poly.entity_id
_entity_poly.type
_entity_poly.pdbx_seq_one_letter_code
_entity_poly.pdbx_strand_id
1 'polypeptide(L)'
;MKSESEMPGTLQDFIRKWGAMDGLFSDNALVQTSRAVHDILRHYAIKDMQSEPHFQHQNFAERRIQEVKAMTNIILDRSGAPGFLWLLAMTYIIYILNRFAHDSLEGRSPIGKAFGYTPDISSI
;
A
#
# COMPACT_ATOMS: atom_id res chain seq x y z
N MET A 1 -4.21 -9.42 9.24
CA MET A 1 -5.65 -9.75 9.26
C MET A 1 -5.80 -11.27 9.30
N LYS A 2 -6.41 -11.80 10.34
CA LYS A 2 -6.51 -13.26 10.54
C LYS A 2 -7.79 -13.87 9.95
N SER A 3 -8.79 -13.06 9.72
CA SER A 3 -10.05 -13.49 9.10
C SER A 3 -10.69 -12.36 8.29
N GLU A 4 -11.56 -12.75 7.36
CA GLU A 4 -12.29 -11.80 6.51
C GLU A 4 -13.25 -10.91 7.32
N SER A 5 -13.74 -11.38 8.46
CA SER A 5 -14.61 -10.61 9.35
C SER A 5 -13.92 -9.43 10.04
N GLU A 6 -12.59 -9.38 10.00
CA GLU A 6 -11.79 -8.29 10.62
C GLU A 6 -11.62 -7.08 9.70
N MET A 7 -11.97 -7.19 8.41
CA MET A 7 -11.77 -6.11 7.44
C MET A 7 -12.43 -4.78 7.84
N PRO A 8 -13.70 -4.75 8.29
CA PRO A 8 -14.32 -3.49 8.73
C PRO A 8 -13.57 -2.83 9.88
N GLY A 9 -13.15 -3.60 10.87
CA GLY A 9 -12.36 -3.10 12.01
C GLY A 9 -11.01 -2.56 11.59
N THR A 10 -10.31 -3.28 10.72
CA THR A 10 -9.01 -2.87 10.17
C THR A 10 -9.13 -1.56 9.38
N LEU A 11 -10.18 -1.40 8.57
CA LEU A 11 -10.43 -0.18 7.83
C LEU A 11 -10.71 1.01 8.76
N GLN A 12 -11.52 0.81 9.80
CA GLN A 12 -11.77 1.84 10.82
C GLN A 12 -10.49 2.26 11.56
N ASP A 13 -9.64 1.30 11.93
CA ASP A 13 -8.36 1.58 12.58
C ASP A 13 -7.41 2.36 11.68
N PHE A 14 -7.38 2.05 10.40
CA PHE A 14 -6.62 2.80 9.41
C PHE A 14 -7.11 4.26 9.33
N ILE A 15 -8.42 4.46 9.20
CA ILE A 15 -9.03 5.80 9.14
C ILE A 15 -8.75 6.60 10.43
N ARG A 16 -8.81 5.93 11.57
CA ARG A 16 -8.53 6.54 12.87
C ARG A 16 -7.09 7.01 13.00
N LYS A 17 -6.14 6.25 12.43
CA LYS A 17 -4.71 6.54 12.48
C LYS A 17 -4.29 7.59 11.45
N TRP A 18 -4.80 7.51 10.23
CA TRP A 18 -4.30 8.28 9.09
C TRP A 18 -5.29 9.31 8.54
N GLY A 19 -6.53 9.31 9.03
CA GLY A 19 -7.62 10.11 8.48
C GLY A 19 -8.37 9.41 7.35
N ALA A 20 -9.53 9.95 6.98
CA ALA A 20 -10.32 9.44 5.88
C ALA A 20 -9.62 9.73 4.54
N MET A 21 -9.57 8.73 3.68
CA MET A 21 -9.05 8.84 2.32
C MET A 21 -10.13 9.35 1.36
N ASP A 22 -9.73 9.89 0.22
CA ASP A 22 -10.68 10.33 -0.83
C ASP A 22 -11.35 9.14 -1.53
N GLY A 23 -10.65 8.02 -1.65
CA GLY A 23 -11.16 6.81 -2.27
C GLY A 23 -10.43 5.57 -1.80
N LEU A 24 -11.14 4.44 -1.84
CA LEU A 24 -10.59 3.12 -1.59
C LEU A 24 -10.67 2.31 -2.88
N PHE A 25 -9.52 1.85 -3.36
CA PHE A 25 -9.44 1.00 -4.54
C PHE A 25 -9.27 -0.46 -4.11
N SER A 26 -10.14 -1.34 -4.57
CA SER A 26 -10.15 -2.76 -4.19
C SER A 26 -10.33 -3.69 -5.40
N ASP A 27 -10.03 -4.97 -5.20
CA ASP A 27 -10.14 -6.03 -6.21
C ASP A 27 -11.51 -6.70 -6.28
N ASN A 28 -12.53 -6.09 -5.67
CA ASN A 28 -13.90 -6.59 -5.63
C ASN A 28 -14.08 -7.93 -4.87
N ALA A 29 -13.20 -8.25 -3.92
CA ALA A 29 -13.39 -9.39 -3.04
C ALA A 29 -14.68 -9.25 -2.20
N LEU A 30 -15.37 -10.37 -1.93
CA LEU A 30 -16.65 -10.38 -1.20
C LEU A 30 -16.61 -9.61 0.13
N VAL A 31 -15.50 -9.71 0.85
CA VAL A 31 -15.28 -9.01 2.12
C VAL A 31 -15.23 -7.50 1.93
N GLN A 32 -14.56 -7.04 0.89
CA GLN A 32 -14.43 -5.62 0.57
C GLN A 32 -15.72 -5.04 0.03
N THR A 33 -16.61 -5.88 -0.50
CA THR A 33 -17.96 -5.50 -0.96
C THR A 33 -19.04 -5.74 0.10
N SER A 34 -18.66 -6.16 1.32
CA SER A 34 -19.61 -6.40 2.40
C SER A 34 -20.35 -5.12 2.79
N ARG A 35 -21.60 -5.29 3.28
CA ARG A 35 -22.43 -4.17 3.72
C ARG A 35 -21.73 -3.33 4.80
N ALA A 36 -21.00 -3.99 5.73
CA ALA A 36 -20.29 -3.29 6.79
C ALA A 36 -19.18 -2.36 6.24
N VAL A 37 -18.43 -2.80 5.24
CA VAL A 37 -17.44 -1.97 4.57
C VAL A 37 -18.08 -0.82 3.81
N HIS A 38 -19.16 -1.07 3.07
CA HIS A 38 -19.92 -0.02 2.37
C HIS A 38 -20.48 1.04 3.32
N ASP A 39 -20.98 0.64 4.49
CA ASP A 39 -21.49 1.57 5.49
C ASP A 39 -20.37 2.48 6.04
N ILE A 40 -19.17 1.94 6.26
CA ILE A 40 -18.01 2.73 6.67
C ILE A 40 -17.61 3.72 5.58
N LEU A 41 -17.49 3.28 4.33
CA LEU A 41 -17.14 4.15 3.21
C LEU A 41 -18.16 5.28 3.04
N ARG A 42 -19.44 4.98 3.17
CA ARG A 42 -20.51 5.98 3.10
C ARG A 42 -20.44 6.98 4.25
N HIS A 43 -20.18 6.51 5.46
CA HIS A 43 -20.07 7.37 6.66
C HIS A 43 -18.97 8.42 6.52
N TYR A 44 -17.83 8.04 5.96
CA TYR A 44 -16.68 8.94 5.77
C TYR A 44 -16.63 9.60 4.38
N ALA A 45 -17.67 9.43 3.55
CA ALA A 45 -17.73 9.93 2.17
C ALA A 45 -16.52 9.48 1.30
N ILE A 46 -16.05 8.24 1.50
CA ILE A 46 -14.95 7.64 0.76
C ILE A 46 -15.51 7.02 -0.53
N LYS A 47 -14.90 7.34 -1.68
CA LYS A 47 -15.27 6.73 -2.95
C LYS A 47 -14.87 5.26 -2.97
N ASP A 48 -15.82 4.40 -3.32
CA ASP A 48 -15.56 2.97 -3.54
C ASP A 48 -15.20 2.75 -5.02
N MET A 49 -13.93 2.43 -5.26
CA MET A 49 -13.41 2.16 -6.60
C MET A 49 -12.97 0.71 -6.66
N GLN A 50 -13.55 -0.07 -7.59
CA GLN A 50 -13.26 -1.48 -7.74
C GLN A 50 -12.60 -1.73 -9.09
N SER A 51 -11.58 -2.61 -9.13
CA SER A 51 -11.02 -3.10 -10.38
C SER A 51 -12.02 -4.02 -11.08
N GLU A 52 -12.05 -3.95 -12.41
CA GLU A 52 -12.82 -4.91 -13.19
C GLU A 52 -12.28 -6.34 -13.02
N PRO A 53 -13.13 -7.37 -13.06
CA PRO A 53 -12.68 -8.75 -13.07
C PRO A 53 -11.64 -8.97 -14.18
N HIS A 54 -10.56 -9.66 -13.85
CA HIS A 54 -9.43 -9.95 -14.76
C HIS A 54 -8.53 -8.76 -15.14
N PHE A 55 -8.78 -7.54 -14.66
CA PHE A 55 -7.91 -6.37 -14.88
C PHE A 55 -7.11 -6.00 -13.62
N GLN A 56 -6.46 -6.99 -13.01
CA GLN A 56 -5.64 -6.80 -11.80
C GLN A 56 -4.52 -5.76 -11.97
N HIS A 57 -4.04 -5.55 -13.20
CA HIS A 57 -3.04 -4.53 -13.51
C HIS A 57 -3.54 -3.09 -13.26
N GLN A 58 -4.84 -2.88 -13.11
CA GLN A 58 -5.43 -1.59 -12.71
C GLN A 58 -5.29 -1.33 -11.20
N ASN A 59 -5.01 -2.36 -10.41
CA ASN A 59 -4.81 -2.21 -8.97
C ASN A 59 -3.38 -1.75 -8.66
N PHE A 60 -3.23 -0.47 -8.36
CA PHE A 60 -1.93 0.14 -8.04
C PHE A 60 -1.27 -0.50 -6.80
N ALA A 61 -2.05 -0.87 -5.80
CA ALA A 61 -1.55 -1.52 -4.59
C ALA A 61 -0.94 -2.89 -4.90
N GLU A 62 -1.62 -3.68 -5.72
CA GLU A 62 -1.11 -4.99 -6.14
C GLU A 62 0.20 -4.87 -6.92
N ARG A 63 0.27 -3.96 -7.88
CA ARG A 63 1.51 -3.69 -8.62
C ARG A 63 2.66 -3.27 -7.70
N ARG A 64 2.35 -2.42 -6.70
CA ARG A 64 3.37 -1.96 -5.74
C ARG A 64 3.86 -3.11 -4.85
N ILE A 65 2.97 -3.99 -4.42
CA ILE A 65 3.31 -5.20 -3.67
C ILE A 65 4.25 -6.10 -4.49
N GLN A 66 3.94 -6.32 -5.77
CA GLN A 66 4.78 -7.12 -6.66
C GLN A 66 6.16 -6.50 -6.86
N GLU A 67 6.24 -5.19 -7.03
CA GLU A 67 7.49 -4.45 -7.12
C GLU A 67 8.34 -4.62 -5.86
N VAL A 68 7.76 -4.43 -4.68
CA VAL A 68 8.43 -4.63 -3.39
C VAL A 68 8.97 -6.05 -3.25
N LYS A 69 8.18 -7.06 -3.60
CA LYS A 69 8.62 -8.47 -3.57
C LYS A 69 9.80 -8.72 -4.50
N ALA A 70 9.73 -8.24 -5.75
CA ALA A 70 10.80 -8.41 -6.73
C ALA A 70 12.10 -7.73 -6.26
N MET A 71 12.03 -6.50 -5.77
CA MET A 71 13.20 -5.77 -5.26
C MET A 71 13.78 -6.41 -4.00
N THR A 72 12.93 -6.95 -3.12
CA THR A 72 13.39 -7.69 -1.93
C THR A 72 14.19 -8.93 -2.32
N ASN A 73 13.72 -9.70 -3.28
CA ASN A 73 14.46 -10.85 -3.79
C ASN A 73 15.80 -10.46 -4.41
N ILE A 74 15.83 -9.40 -5.20
CA ILE A 74 17.06 -8.91 -5.82
C ILE A 74 18.09 -8.50 -4.77
N ILE A 75 17.69 -7.77 -3.73
CA ILE A 75 18.63 -7.32 -2.70
C ILE A 75 19.15 -8.49 -1.85
N LEU A 76 18.31 -9.49 -1.54
CA LEU A 76 18.74 -10.71 -0.87
C LEU A 76 19.77 -11.48 -1.69
N ASP A 77 19.51 -11.69 -2.98
CA ASP A 77 20.41 -12.41 -3.88
C ASP A 77 21.76 -11.69 -4.02
N ARG A 78 21.75 -10.39 -4.21
CA ARG A 78 22.97 -9.59 -4.40
C ARG A 78 23.79 -9.44 -3.13
N SER A 79 23.16 -9.35 -1.97
CA SER A 79 23.86 -9.23 -0.69
C SER A 79 24.42 -10.55 -0.18
N GLY A 80 23.98 -11.68 -0.72
CA GLY A 80 24.30 -13.01 -0.18
C GLY A 80 23.70 -13.28 1.19
N ALA A 81 22.74 -12.47 1.64
CA ALA A 81 22.09 -12.61 2.92
C ALA A 81 21.21 -13.86 2.98
N PRO A 82 21.11 -14.53 4.14
CA PRO A 82 20.21 -15.68 4.30
C PRO A 82 18.76 -15.29 4.06
N GLY A 83 17.97 -16.21 3.47
CA GLY A 83 16.57 -15.96 3.12
C GLY A 83 15.68 -15.60 4.31
N PHE A 84 16.02 -15.99 5.55
CA PHE A 84 15.23 -15.62 6.72
C PHE A 84 15.28 -14.12 7.06
N LEU A 85 16.20 -13.35 6.46
CA LEU A 85 16.27 -11.90 6.61
C LEU A 85 15.32 -11.15 5.63
N TRP A 86 14.40 -11.86 5.00
CA TRP A 86 13.47 -11.28 4.02
C TRP A 86 12.66 -10.10 4.56
N LEU A 87 12.27 -10.13 5.83
CA LEU A 87 11.49 -9.05 6.45
C LEU A 87 12.32 -7.78 6.60
N LEU A 88 13.58 -7.90 6.99
CA LEU A 88 14.52 -6.77 7.04
C LEU A 88 14.75 -6.18 5.65
N ALA A 89 14.98 -7.03 4.66
CA ALA A 89 15.17 -6.59 3.28
C ALA A 89 13.91 -5.88 2.74
N MET A 90 12.73 -6.43 2.99
CA MET A 90 11.45 -5.83 2.58
C MET A 90 11.24 -4.46 3.24
N THR A 91 11.49 -4.34 4.53
CA THR A 91 11.37 -3.09 5.28
C THR A 91 12.32 -2.03 4.72
N TYR A 92 13.54 -2.40 4.39
CA TYR A 92 14.52 -1.53 3.76
C TYR A 92 14.07 -1.04 2.38
N ILE A 93 13.55 -1.93 1.54
CA ILE A 93 13.01 -1.57 0.22
C ILE A 93 11.84 -0.60 0.34
N ILE A 94 10.91 -0.85 1.25
CA ILE A 94 9.77 0.06 1.49
C ILE A 94 10.26 1.44 1.96
N TYR A 95 11.24 1.46 2.84
CA TYR A 95 11.89 2.69 3.30
C TYR A 95 12.45 3.51 2.13
N ILE A 96 13.18 2.86 1.23
CA ILE A 96 13.75 3.49 0.03
C ILE A 96 12.64 4.00 -0.89
N LEU A 97 11.68 3.14 -1.25
CA LEU A 97 10.62 3.48 -2.21
C LEU A 97 9.77 4.67 -1.75
N ASN A 98 9.58 4.84 -0.46
CA ASN A 98 8.85 5.98 0.09
C ASN A 98 9.62 7.30 0.00
N ARG A 99 10.92 7.26 -0.24
CA ARG A 99 11.81 8.44 -0.28
C ARG A 99 12.27 8.82 -1.68
N PHE A 100 12.15 7.92 -2.64
CA PHE A 100 12.51 8.23 -4.03
C PHE A 100 11.34 8.84 -4.81
N ALA A 101 11.69 9.69 -5.76
CA ALA A 101 10.73 10.29 -6.68
C ALA A 101 10.04 9.22 -7.55
N HIS A 102 8.78 9.44 -7.86
CA HIS A 102 7.98 8.56 -8.69
C HIS A 102 7.23 9.37 -9.76
N ASP A 103 7.23 8.88 -10.99
CA ASP A 103 6.62 9.59 -12.13
C ASP A 103 5.12 9.84 -11.93
N SER A 104 4.39 8.87 -11.38
CA SER A 104 2.96 9.01 -11.10
C SER A 104 2.64 10.05 -10.02
N LEU A 105 3.65 10.53 -9.28
CA LEU A 105 3.54 11.57 -8.26
C LEU A 105 4.18 12.89 -8.72
N GLU A 106 4.26 13.11 -10.02
CA GLU A 106 4.83 14.34 -10.61
C GLU A 106 6.28 14.59 -10.18
N GLY A 107 7.08 13.52 -10.06
CA GLY A 107 8.47 13.57 -9.61
C GLY A 107 8.64 13.74 -8.10
N ARG A 108 7.58 13.69 -7.32
CA ARG A 108 7.64 13.72 -5.85
C ARG A 108 7.79 12.33 -5.26
N SER A 109 8.39 12.24 -4.08
CA SER A 109 8.40 10.99 -3.31
C SER A 109 7.03 10.73 -2.65
N PRO A 110 6.68 9.48 -2.33
CA PRO A 110 5.47 9.19 -1.56
C PRO A 110 5.38 9.96 -0.23
N ILE A 111 6.48 10.06 0.51
CA ILE A 111 6.55 10.86 1.75
C ILE A 111 6.32 12.35 1.45
N GLY A 112 6.96 12.88 0.41
CA GLY A 112 6.79 14.28 0.01
C GLY A 112 5.35 14.61 -0.37
N LYS A 113 4.68 13.69 -1.08
CA LYS A 113 3.26 13.85 -1.45
C LYS A 113 2.33 13.76 -0.25
N ALA A 114 2.57 12.81 0.68
CA ALA A 114 1.71 12.58 1.83
C ALA A 114 1.85 13.64 2.91
N PHE A 115 3.08 14.12 3.17
CA PHE A 115 3.39 14.98 4.32
C PHE A 115 3.90 16.37 3.95
N GLY A 116 4.15 16.64 2.68
CA GLY A 116 4.52 17.97 2.19
C GLY A 116 5.97 18.39 2.42
N TYR A 117 6.87 17.49 2.81
CA TYR A 117 8.29 17.79 2.99
C TYR A 117 9.18 16.90 2.13
N THR A 118 10.35 17.40 1.77
CA THR A 118 11.36 16.61 1.05
C THR A 118 12.12 15.73 2.03
N PRO A 119 12.11 14.38 1.88
CA PRO A 119 12.82 13.49 2.79
C PRO A 119 14.34 13.61 2.63
N ASP A 120 15.07 13.45 3.73
CA ASP A 120 16.52 13.29 3.72
C ASP A 120 16.90 11.88 3.27
N ILE A 121 17.70 11.78 2.22
CA ILE A 121 18.19 10.52 1.66
C ILE A 121 19.70 10.31 1.89
N SER A 122 20.33 11.13 2.68
CA SER A 122 21.78 11.08 2.90
C SER A 122 22.26 9.78 3.54
N SER A 123 21.38 9.05 4.21
CA SER A 123 21.66 7.76 4.88
C SER A 123 21.40 6.51 4.03
N ILE A 124 20.97 6.69 2.80
CA ILE A 124 20.65 5.56 1.90
C ILE A 124 21.87 5.12 1.10
#